data_aa471a3dfa0a9dfd8e4c3799bf1a5ee9
#
_entry.id   aa471a3dfa0a9dfd8e4c3799bf1a5ee9
#
_cell.length_a   1.000
_cell.length_b   1.000
_cell.length_c   1.000
_cell.angle_alpha   90.00
_cell.angle_beta   90.00
_cell.angle_gamma   90.00
#
_symmetry.space_group_name_H-M   'P 1'
#
loop_
_entity.id
_entity.type
_entity.pdbx_description
1 polymer ?
#
loop_
_entity_poly.entity_id
_entity_poly.type
_entity_poly.pdbx_seq_one_letter_code
_entity_poly.pdbx_strand_id
1 'polypeptide(L)'
;MLSRAPKSIRLIPQRQQKNVEIIDPNAGKPINLLVLGQDSRDGANQALGATSPDDGGEHNADTTMVVQISADRSYINIVSIPRDSLVDAPSCTTTHGTVPARYNVMFNSIFASGWQTGGDLASAASCTANAVNSLTGLDIQQFVVVDFNGLKNMIDAIGGVDLCIPVDIQDDYTSLDIKRGMNHMDGITATTYARMRHGTGTDGSDIMRTTRQQYLVKELISEALSKNLMTNNMQLYRLANSALESLTISEGMSKANVLAGLAMSLKNIHVDHVYTRTIPVVPAPSDPSSRVIWSTGATEVWKKLRNNEPLTDEQIGGAAKSAPESSQSNTDSGTQNSTPAAPSAPAAPAEPAPDPNTGLIKRADGTLIDPVTGGTVDPQDGSIRDANTGQYIGIANRYLMTTVCGVPAKNR
;
A
#
# COMPACT_ATOMS: atom_id res chain seq x y z
N MET A 1 9.68 36.26 -2.14
CA MET A 1 8.96 34.97 -2.03
C MET A 1 9.31 34.40 -0.66
N LEU A 2 8.40 34.45 0.29
CA LEU A 2 8.57 33.83 1.60
C LEU A 2 8.44 32.30 1.40
N SER A 3 9.53 31.56 1.48
CA SER A 3 9.52 30.10 1.53
C SER A 3 8.69 29.71 2.75
N ARG A 4 7.55 29.07 2.54
CA ARG A 4 6.79 28.46 3.63
C ARG A 4 7.67 27.40 4.27
N ALA A 5 7.89 27.48 5.57
CA ALA A 5 8.57 26.44 6.32
C ALA A 5 7.81 25.11 6.13
N PRO A 6 8.52 23.98 5.99
CA PRO A 6 7.86 22.67 5.83
C PRO A 6 6.93 22.41 7.01
N LYS A 7 5.72 21.90 6.69
CA LYS A 7 4.77 21.45 7.72
C LYS A 7 5.26 20.11 8.28
N SER A 8 6.11 20.17 9.30
CA SER A 8 6.54 18.96 10.01
C SER A 8 5.84 18.86 11.34
N ILE A 9 5.40 17.67 11.68
CA ILE A 9 4.80 17.38 12.98
C ILE A 9 5.52 16.20 13.62
N ARG A 10 5.50 16.16 14.95
CA ARG A 10 6.12 15.10 15.73
C ARG A 10 5.07 14.11 16.19
N LEU A 11 5.34 12.80 16.13
CA LEU A 11 4.52 11.81 16.80
C LEU A 11 4.45 12.11 18.30
N ILE A 12 3.24 12.09 18.84
CA ILE A 12 3.04 12.17 20.28
C ILE A 12 3.50 10.85 20.88
N PRO A 13 4.44 10.84 21.85
CA PRO A 13 4.95 9.61 22.43
C PRO A 13 3.81 8.78 23.03
N GLN A 14 3.68 7.54 22.59
CA GLN A 14 2.79 6.54 23.15
C GLN A 14 3.62 5.61 24.05
N ARG A 15 2.99 5.00 25.05
CA ARG A 15 3.69 4.19 26.09
C ARG A 15 4.54 3.04 25.53
N GLN A 16 4.34 2.65 24.27
CA GLN A 16 5.04 1.53 23.63
C GLN A 16 5.95 1.93 22.46
N GLN A 17 6.02 3.22 22.12
CA GLN A 17 6.85 3.68 21.01
C GLN A 17 8.28 3.94 21.47
N LYS A 18 9.23 3.24 20.84
CA LYS A 18 10.65 3.62 20.89
C LYS A 18 10.87 4.70 19.85
N ASN A 19 11.29 5.90 20.25
CA ASN A 19 11.74 6.94 19.31
C ASN A 19 13.01 6.44 18.60
N VAL A 20 12.87 5.92 17.39
CA VAL A 20 14.02 5.66 16.52
C VAL A 20 14.02 6.78 15.48
N GLU A 21 14.99 7.64 15.55
CA GLU A 21 15.23 8.67 14.55
C GLU A 21 15.81 7.99 13.31
N ILE A 22 15.19 8.19 12.12
CA ILE A 22 15.78 7.73 10.87
C ILE A 22 16.91 8.69 10.52
N ILE A 23 18.09 8.44 11.09
CA ILE A 23 19.28 9.27 10.91
C ILE A 23 20.07 8.80 9.68
N ASP A 24 20.05 7.50 9.41
CA ASP A 24 20.73 6.87 8.28
C ASP A 24 19.77 5.96 7.52
N PRO A 25 19.36 6.32 6.30
CA PRO A 25 18.49 5.47 5.48
C PRO A 25 19.15 4.13 5.09
N ASN A 26 20.47 3.98 5.26
CA ASN A 26 21.22 2.75 4.99
C ASN A 26 21.51 1.91 6.25
N ALA A 27 20.85 2.20 7.36
CA ALA A 27 21.12 1.56 8.65
C ALA A 27 20.82 0.04 8.73
N GLY A 28 20.48 -0.63 7.65
CA GLY A 28 20.20 -2.09 7.63
C GLY A 28 18.95 -2.50 8.42
N LYS A 29 18.03 -1.57 8.66
CA LYS A 29 16.74 -1.80 9.31
C LYS A 29 15.59 -1.52 8.35
N PRO A 30 14.46 -2.25 8.45
CA PRO A 30 13.28 -1.92 7.68
C PRO A 30 12.72 -0.56 8.13
N ILE A 31 12.17 0.18 7.18
CA ILE A 31 11.46 1.43 7.46
C ILE A 31 9.98 1.15 7.33
N ASN A 32 9.23 1.30 8.41
CA ASN A 32 7.77 1.20 8.42
C ASN A 32 7.18 2.61 8.48
N LEU A 33 6.51 2.99 7.41
CA LEU A 33 5.91 4.29 7.21
C LEU A 33 4.40 4.16 7.12
N LEU A 34 3.66 5.00 7.85
CA LEU A 34 2.22 5.11 7.71
C LEU A 34 1.87 6.26 6.78
N VAL A 35 1.18 5.97 5.69
CA VAL A 35 0.65 6.95 4.75
C VAL A 35 -0.85 7.09 5.00
N LEU A 36 -1.28 8.31 5.30
CA LEU A 36 -2.65 8.67 5.64
C LEU A 36 -3.18 9.67 4.61
N GLY A 37 -4.16 9.23 3.81
CA GLY A 37 -4.88 10.13 2.91
C GLY A 37 -6.02 10.78 3.64
N GLN A 38 -5.90 12.09 3.89
CA GLN A 38 -6.92 12.88 4.58
C GLN A 38 -7.91 13.47 3.58
N ASP A 39 -9.19 13.21 3.79
CA ASP A 39 -10.28 13.96 3.13
C ASP A 39 -10.51 15.25 3.94
N SER A 40 -9.71 16.28 3.64
CA SER A 40 -9.92 17.63 4.17
C SER A 40 -10.40 18.54 3.05
N ARG A 41 -11.41 19.33 3.33
CA ARG A 41 -11.94 20.33 2.39
C ARG A 41 -11.48 21.74 2.73
N ASP A 42 -10.52 21.88 3.65
CA ASP A 42 -9.98 23.15 4.05
C ASP A 42 -9.06 23.79 3.00
N GLY A 43 -9.15 25.10 2.84
CA GLY A 43 -8.24 25.88 2.02
C GLY A 43 -8.26 25.49 0.54
N ALA A 44 -7.09 25.19 -0.04
CA ALA A 44 -6.94 24.84 -1.48
C ALA A 44 -7.63 23.52 -1.87
N ASN A 45 -7.95 22.64 -0.93
CA ASN A 45 -8.68 21.39 -1.19
C ASN A 45 -10.14 21.64 -1.58
N GLN A 46 -10.73 22.79 -1.19
CA GLN A 46 -12.10 23.15 -1.53
C GLN A 46 -12.35 23.21 -3.04
N ALA A 47 -11.35 23.64 -3.81
CA ALA A 47 -11.43 23.72 -5.27
C ALA A 47 -11.38 22.34 -5.97
N LEU A 48 -10.92 21.31 -5.26
CA LEU A 48 -10.78 19.93 -5.78
C LEU A 48 -11.92 19.01 -5.34
N GLY A 49 -12.86 19.47 -4.53
CA GLY A 49 -13.94 18.68 -3.95
C GLY A 49 -15.31 19.07 -4.47
N ALA A 50 -16.19 18.09 -4.75
CA ALA A 50 -17.61 18.35 -4.93
C ALA A 50 -18.20 18.98 -3.65
N THR A 51 -18.92 20.05 -3.83
CA THR A 51 -19.47 20.86 -2.76
C THR A 51 -20.68 20.19 -2.13
N SER A 52 -20.54 19.63 -0.94
CA SER A 52 -21.65 19.52 -0.01
C SER A 52 -21.45 20.55 1.10
N PRO A 53 -22.39 21.48 1.31
CA PRO A 53 -22.25 22.52 2.33
C PRO A 53 -22.19 21.99 3.76
N ASP A 54 -22.63 20.74 3.99
CA ASP A 54 -22.79 20.13 5.31
C ASP A 54 -21.59 19.29 5.77
N ASP A 55 -20.56 19.11 4.94
CA ASP A 55 -19.37 18.31 5.29
C ASP A 55 -18.24 19.12 5.93
N GLY A 56 -18.57 20.22 6.58
CA GLY A 56 -17.62 21.10 7.27
C GLY A 56 -16.97 20.42 8.47
N GLY A 57 -15.69 20.08 8.37
CA GLY A 57 -14.86 19.76 9.52
C GLY A 57 -14.68 18.29 9.88
N GLU A 58 -15.12 17.34 9.10
CA GLU A 58 -14.76 15.94 9.33
C GLU A 58 -13.34 15.65 8.80
N HIS A 59 -12.42 15.48 9.73
CA HIS A 59 -11.06 15.06 9.45
C HIS A 59 -10.98 13.54 9.52
N ASN A 60 -11.27 12.85 8.39
CA ASN A 60 -11.17 11.41 8.27
C ASN A 60 -9.93 11.03 7.46
N ALA A 61 -9.28 9.93 7.82
CA ALA A 61 -8.30 9.29 6.95
C ALA A 61 -9.00 8.20 6.14
N ASP A 62 -9.43 8.54 4.95
CA ASP A 62 -10.14 7.62 4.05
C ASP A 62 -9.21 6.63 3.36
N THR A 63 -7.92 6.92 3.37
CA THR A 63 -6.87 6.05 2.85
C THR A 63 -5.83 5.82 3.93
N THR A 64 -5.56 4.55 4.23
CA THR A 64 -4.49 4.18 5.14
C THR A 64 -3.64 3.10 4.49
N MET A 65 -2.35 3.39 4.31
CA MET A 65 -1.38 2.44 3.78
C MET A 65 -0.19 2.31 4.73
N VAL A 66 0.23 1.07 4.98
CA VAL A 66 1.51 0.77 5.60
C VAL A 66 2.51 0.52 4.48
N VAL A 67 3.52 1.36 4.39
CA VAL A 67 4.63 1.22 3.44
C VAL A 67 5.85 0.73 4.20
N GLN A 68 6.32 -0.46 3.85
CA GLN A 68 7.56 -1.01 4.40
C GLN A 68 8.63 -1.02 3.32
N ILE A 69 9.76 -0.39 3.60
CA ILE A 69 10.96 -0.48 2.80
C ILE A 69 11.86 -1.53 3.47
N SER A 70 12.28 -2.54 2.72
CA SER A 70 13.13 -3.63 3.24
C SER A 70 14.45 -3.11 3.81
N ALA A 71 15.00 -3.85 4.77
CA ALA A 71 16.26 -3.48 5.43
C ALA A 71 17.42 -3.35 4.44
N ASP A 72 17.48 -4.23 3.45
CA ASP A 72 18.49 -4.27 2.38
C ASP A 72 18.18 -3.39 1.17
N ARG A 73 17.02 -2.68 1.18
CA ARG A 73 16.56 -1.84 0.07
C ARG A 73 16.36 -2.63 -1.24
N SER A 74 15.92 -3.88 -1.15
CA SER A 74 15.67 -4.76 -2.31
C SER A 74 14.21 -4.73 -2.77
N TYR A 75 13.26 -4.37 -1.88
CA TYR A 75 11.82 -4.30 -2.21
C TYR A 75 11.08 -3.30 -1.32
N ILE A 76 9.86 -2.98 -1.77
CA ILE A 76 8.87 -2.19 -1.03
C ILE A 76 7.57 -2.99 -0.92
N ASN A 77 7.04 -3.13 0.29
CA ASN A 77 5.70 -3.64 0.54
C ASN A 77 4.74 -2.48 0.79
N ILE A 78 3.56 -2.49 0.19
CA ILE A 78 2.49 -1.52 0.40
C ILE A 78 1.23 -2.28 0.77
N VAL A 79 0.77 -2.12 2.02
CA VAL A 79 -0.45 -2.77 2.52
C VAL A 79 -1.50 -1.72 2.82
N SER A 80 -2.62 -1.78 2.12
CA SER A 80 -3.77 -0.90 2.36
C SER A 80 -4.71 -1.52 3.39
N ILE A 81 -5.18 -0.68 4.31
CA ILE A 81 -6.19 -1.03 5.32
C ILE A 81 -7.51 -0.39 4.89
N PRO A 82 -8.55 -1.19 4.58
CA PRO A 82 -9.86 -0.63 4.26
C PRO A 82 -10.42 0.20 5.42
N ARG A 83 -10.91 1.38 5.12
CA ARG A 83 -11.42 2.34 6.12
C ARG A 83 -12.59 1.79 6.94
N ASP A 84 -13.39 0.92 6.32
CA ASP A 84 -14.59 0.31 6.91
C ASP A 84 -14.29 -0.98 7.71
N SER A 85 -12.98 -1.27 7.95
CA SER A 85 -12.57 -2.38 8.83
C SER A 85 -13.02 -2.11 10.25
N LEU A 86 -13.75 -3.07 10.85
CA LEU A 86 -14.06 -3.04 12.28
C LEU A 86 -12.88 -3.61 13.06
N VAL A 87 -12.35 -2.81 13.98
CA VAL A 87 -11.16 -3.12 14.76
C VAL A 87 -11.31 -2.65 16.21
N ASP A 88 -10.46 -3.20 17.08
CA ASP A 88 -10.30 -2.70 18.43
C ASP A 88 -9.19 -1.65 18.48
N ALA A 89 -9.55 -0.41 18.80
CA ALA A 89 -8.64 0.70 18.90
C ALA A 89 -8.13 0.85 20.34
N PRO A 90 -6.80 0.81 20.57
CA PRO A 90 -6.25 1.07 21.91
C PRO A 90 -6.47 2.51 22.31
N SER A 91 -6.35 2.79 23.62
CA SER A 91 -6.29 4.17 24.08
C SER A 91 -5.08 4.90 23.50
N CYS A 92 -5.22 6.18 23.19
CA CYS A 92 -4.09 6.96 22.71
C CYS A 92 -4.02 8.33 23.37
N THR A 93 -2.80 8.82 23.58
CA THR A 93 -2.50 10.15 24.08
C THR A 93 -2.51 11.16 22.93
N THR A 94 -3.17 12.29 23.15
CA THR A 94 -3.23 13.41 22.20
C THR A 94 -2.63 14.67 22.85
N THR A 95 -2.53 15.74 22.10
CA THR A 95 -2.03 17.04 22.60
C THR A 95 -2.88 17.58 23.78
N HIS A 96 -4.21 17.42 23.73
CA HIS A 96 -5.12 18.00 24.71
C HIS A 96 -5.84 16.97 25.60
N GLY A 97 -5.47 15.67 25.51
CA GLY A 97 -6.12 14.65 26.33
C GLY A 97 -5.82 13.23 25.89
N THR A 98 -6.70 12.32 26.25
CA THR A 98 -6.57 10.91 25.91
C THR A 98 -7.86 10.42 25.26
N VAL A 99 -7.75 9.80 24.09
CA VAL A 99 -8.84 9.02 23.51
C VAL A 99 -8.87 7.67 24.22
N PRO A 100 -9.98 7.27 24.85
CA PRO A 100 -10.06 5.96 25.50
C PRO A 100 -10.04 4.83 24.48
N ALA A 101 -9.72 3.62 24.93
CA ALA A 101 -9.83 2.41 24.11
C ALA A 101 -11.28 2.21 23.66
N ARG A 102 -11.46 1.78 22.42
CA ARG A 102 -12.77 1.53 21.80
C ARG A 102 -12.74 0.20 21.06
N TYR A 103 -13.85 -0.48 21.10
CA TYR A 103 -13.98 -1.81 20.54
C TYR A 103 -14.94 -1.83 19.35
N ASN A 104 -14.62 -2.64 18.35
CA ASN A 104 -15.46 -2.83 17.17
C ASN A 104 -15.82 -1.52 16.47
N VAL A 105 -14.84 -0.63 16.28
CA VAL A 105 -15.01 0.67 15.63
C VAL A 105 -14.44 0.66 14.22
N MET A 106 -14.97 1.49 13.34
CA MET A 106 -14.41 1.69 12.01
C MET A 106 -12.98 2.24 12.10
N PHE A 107 -12.09 1.69 11.27
CA PHE A 107 -10.68 2.06 11.28
C PHE A 107 -10.46 3.56 11.02
N ASN A 108 -11.17 4.16 10.05
CA ASN A 108 -11.04 5.59 9.73
C ASN A 108 -11.45 6.50 10.91
N SER A 109 -12.35 6.04 11.79
CA SER A 109 -12.79 6.80 12.95
C SER A 109 -11.69 7.02 14.01
N ILE A 110 -10.59 6.27 13.93
CA ILE A 110 -9.45 6.39 14.86
C ILE A 110 -8.75 7.74 14.62
N PHE A 111 -8.48 8.07 13.36
CA PHE A 111 -7.90 9.35 12.97
C PHE A 111 -8.80 10.52 13.41
N ALA A 112 -10.09 10.45 13.08
CA ALA A 112 -11.06 11.47 13.44
C ALA A 112 -11.13 11.71 14.95
N SER A 113 -11.12 10.64 15.75
CA SER A 113 -11.15 10.77 17.22
C SER A 113 -9.87 11.37 17.79
N GLY A 114 -8.72 11.03 17.21
CA GLY A 114 -7.44 11.66 17.54
C GLY A 114 -7.47 13.16 17.25
N TRP A 115 -8.02 13.54 16.09
CA TRP A 115 -8.22 14.95 15.73
C TRP A 115 -9.18 15.65 16.70
N GLN A 116 -10.37 15.09 16.92
CA GLN A 116 -11.40 15.70 17.79
C GLN A 116 -10.90 15.95 19.21
N THR A 117 -10.09 15.04 19.75
CA THR A 117 -9.56 15.16 21.10
C THR A 117 -8.31 16.05 21.17
N GLY A 118 -7.45 15.97 20.16
CA GLY A 118 -6.17 16.68 20.16
C GLY A 118 -6.16 18.02 19.44
N GLY A 119 -7.11 18.26 18.52
CA GLY A 119 -7.20 19.49 17.73
C GLY A 119 -6.12 19.65 16.67
N ASP A 120 -5.35 18.60 16.38
CA ASP A 120 -4.22 18.66 15.46
C ASP A 120 -3.94 17.33 14.73
N LEU A 121 -3.22 17.43 13.61
CA LEU A 121 -2.83 16.27 12.78
C LEU A 121 -1.85 15.33 13.49
N ALA A 122 -1.03 15.84 14.42
CA ALA A 122 -0.09 15.02 15.18
C ALA A 122 -0.86 14.02 16.06
N SER A 123 -1.90 14.49 16.74
CA SER A 123 -2.81 13.65 17.53
C SER A 123 -3.51 12.60 16.68
N ALA A 124 -4.10 13.01 15.56
CA ALA A 124 -4.80 12.11 14.63
C ALA A 124 -3.87 11.00 14.09
N ALA A 125 -2.71 11.40 13.57
CA ALA A 125 -1.73 10.46 13.00
C ALA A 125 -1.11 9.56 14.09
N SER A 126 -0.83 10.09 15.28
CA SER A 126 -0.28 9.31 16.41
C SER A 126 -1.27 8.25 16.90
N CYS A 127 -2.56 8.59 17.02
CA CYS A 127 -3.59 7.62 17.38
C CYS A 127 -3.73 6.50 16.35
N THR A 128 -3.69 6.85 15.07
CA THR A 128 -3.75 5.86 13.98
C THR A 128 -2.51 4.97 13.97
N ALA A 129 -1.31 5.54 14.09
CA ALA A 129 -0.07 4.77 14.17
C ALA A 129 -0.05 3.83 15.39
N ASN A 130 -0.51 4.30 16.55
CA ASN A 130 -0.64 3.49 17.76
C ASN A 130 -1.61 2.32 17.56
N ALA A 131 -2.73 2.56 16.89
CA ALA A 131 -3.69 1.50 16.57
C ALA A 131 -3.09 0.46 15.60
N VAL A 132 -2.42 0.91 14.52
CA VAL A 132 -1.76 0.00 13.59
C VAL A 132 -0.68 -0.81 14.31
N ASN A 133 0.15 -0.20 15.15
CA ASN A 133 1.18 -0.90 15.93
C ASN A 133 0.55 -1.97 16.86
N SER A 134 -0.54 -1.62 17.54
CA SER A 134 -1.26 -2.55 18.41
C SER A 134 -1.88 -3.73 17.67
N LEU A 135 -2.50 -3.47 16.52
CA LEU A 135 -3.20 -4.48 15.71
C LEU A 135 -2.25 -5.41 14.94
N THR A 136 -1.08 -4.90 14.55
CA THR A 136 -0.18 -5.59 13.61
C THR A 136 1.10 -6.09 14.25
N GLY A 137 1.48 -5.53 15.41
CA GLY A 137 2.79 -5.78 16.03
C GLY A 137 3.97 -5.14 15.28
N LEU A 138 3.70 -4.24 14.32
CA LEU A 138 4.73 -3.44 13.66
C LEU A 138 5.19 -2.32 14.58
N ASP A 139 6.35 -1.72 14.27
CA ASP A 139 6.89 -0.53 14.92
C ASP A 139 6.90 0.62 13.90
N ILE A 140 5.74 1.28 13.77
CA ILE A 140 5.57 2.44 12.90
C ILE A 140 5.89 3.68 13.72
N GLN A 141 6.90 4.41 13.29
CA GLN A 141 7.37 5.63 13.97
C GLN A 141 7.34 6.85 13.07
N GLN A 142 7.14 6.64 11.78
CA GLN A 142 7.09 7.71 10.79
C GLN A 142 5.73 7.69 10.09
N PHE A 143 5.25 8.87 9.74
CA PHE A 143 4.03 9.01 8.99
C PHE A 143 4.08 10.17 8.00
N VAL A 144 3.24 10.06 6.99
CA VAL A 144 2.95 11.11 6.02
C VAL A 144 1.44 11.26 5.95
N VAL A 145 0.94 12.47 6.15
CA VAL A 145 -0.45 12.82 5.88
C VAL A 145 -0.50 13.57 4.56
N VAL A 146 -1.30 13.04 3.64
CA VAL A 146 -1.48 13.54 2.27
C VAL A 146 -2.91 14.02 2.13
N ASP A 147 -3.11 15.28 1.81
CA ASP A 147 -4.40 15.81 1.36
C ASP A 147 -4.47 15.85 -0.18
N PHE A 148 -5.62 16.18 -0.74
CA PHE A 148 -5.82 16.18 -2.19
C PHE A 148 -4.90 17.17 -2.92
N ASN A 149 -4.71 18.35 -2.35
CA ASN A 149 -3.80 19.35 -2.93
C ASN A 149 -2.34 18.89 -2.84
N GLY A 150 -1.97 18.22 -1.75
CA GLY A 150 -0.66 17.61 -1.58
C GLY A 150 -0.39 16.53 -2.62
N LEU A 151 -1.35 15.61 -2.84
CA LEU A 151 -1.25 14.58 -3.86
C LEU A 151 -1.11 15.18 -5.27
N LYS A 152 -1.99 16.13 -5.59
CA LYS A 152 -1.92 16.87 -6.86
C LYS A 152 -0.52 17.48 -7.08
N ASN A 153 -0.02 18.22 -6.11
CA ASN A 153 1.26 18.91 -6.24
C ASN A 153 2.44 17.93 -6.35
N MET A 154 2.38 16.80 -5.67
CA MET A 154 3.38 15.74 -5.79
C MET A 154 3.41 15.15 -7.20
N ILE A 155 2.24 14.85 -7.77
CA ILE A 155 2.12 14.33 -9.14
C ILE A 155 2.65 15.35 -10.14
N ASP A 156 2.27 16.61 -10.01
CA ASP A 156 2.76 17.68 -10.88
C ASP A 156 4.29 17.88 -10.76
N ALA A 157 4.84 17.72 -9.55
CA ALA A 157 6.29 17.87 -9.30
C ALA A 157 7.14 16.81 -9.99
N ILE A 158 6.61 15.59 -10.18
CA ILE A 158 7.27 14.54 -10.96
C ILE A 158 6.94 14.59 -12.45
N GLY A 159 6.09 15.56 -12.87
CA GLY A 159 5.70 15.79 -14.27
C GLY A 159 4.54 14.93 -14.74
N GLY A 160 3.64 14.54 -13.86
CA GLY A 160 2.49 13.67 -14.15
C GLY A 160 2.80 12.19 -13.94
N VAL A 161 1.81 11.34 -14.20
CA VAL A 161 1.89 9.89 -14.09
C VAL A 161 1.23 9.21 -15.29
N ASP A 162 1.86 8.16 -15.80
CA ASP A 162 1.30 7.35 -16.87
C ASP A 162 0.52 6.16 -16.28
N LEU A 163 -0.79 6.10 -16.55
CA LEU A 163 -1.66 5.02 -16.12
C LEU A 163 -2.26 4.28 -17.30
N CYS A 164 -2.22 2.96 -17.26
CA CYS A 164 -2.93 2.11 -18.21
C CYS A 164 -4.37 1.90 -17.72
N ILE A 165 -5.33 2.45 -18.42
CA ILE A 165 -6.76 2.38 -18.08
C ILE A 165 -7.40 1.25 -18.90
N PRO A 166 -7.95 0.21 -18.24
CA PRO A 166 -8.46 -0.97 -18.93
C PRO A 166 -9.79 -0.76 -19.64
N VAL A 167 -10.62 0.15 -19.14
CA VAL A 167 -11.97 0.45 -19.65
C VAL A 167 -12.21 1.95 -19.65
N ASP A 168 -13.08 2.46 -20.53
CA ASP A 168 -13.48 3.87 -20.50
C ASP A 168 -14.09 4.21 -19.13
N ILE A 169 -13.62 5.30 -18.54
CA ILE A 169 -14.10 5.81 -17.26
C ILE A 169 -14.81 7.14 -17.49
N GLN A 170 -16.05 7.22 -17.07
CA GLN A 170 -16.84 8.44 -17.06
C GLN A 170 -17.52 8.58 -15.71
N ASP A 171 -17.27 9.69 -15.03
CA ASP A 171 -17.85 10.02 -13.73
C ASP A 171 -18.38 11.45 -13.75
N ASP A 172 -19.71 11.58 -13.79
CA ASP A 172 -20.39 12.89 -13.85
C ASP A 172 -20.24 13.70 -12.55
N TYR A 173 -19.97 13.03 -11.40
CA TYR A 173 -19.77 13.71 -10.11
C TYR A 173 -18.46 14.51 -10.08
N THR A 174 -17.44 13.98 -10.71
CA THR A 174 -16.11 14.57 -10.73
C THR A 174 -15.74 15.19 -12.06
N SER A 175 -16.64 15.07 -13.06
CA SER A 175 -16.39 15.45 -14.46
C SER A 175 -15.18 14.75 -15.07
N LEU A 176 -14.92 13.52 -14.64
CA LEU A 176 -13.81 12.71 -15.13
C LEU A 176 -14.25 11.96 -16.39
N ASP A 177 -13.50 12.12 -17.48
CA ASP A 177 -13.65 11.36 -18.73
C ASP A 177 -12.27 10.88 -19.17
N ILE A 178 -11.97 9.60 -18.94
CA ILE A 178 -10.69 8.97 -19.27
C ILE A 178 -10.97 7.80 -20.22
N LYS A 179 -10.25 7.77 -21.34
CA LYS A 179 -10.39 6.70 -22.32
C LYS A 179 -9.52 5.51 -22.00
N ARG A 180 -9.97 4.33 -22.39
CA ARG A 180 -9.16 3.11 -22.34
C ARG A 180 -7.82 3.31 -23.03
N GLY A 181 -6.77 2.75 -22.46
CA GLY A 181 -5.42 2.82 -22.99
C GLY A 181 -4.47 3.56 -22.07
N MET A 182 -3.31 3.93 -22.61
CA MET A 182 -2.30 4.69 -21.88
C MET A 182 -2.73 6.15 -21.77
N ASN A 183 -2.78 6.65 -20.55
CA ASN A 183 -3.13 8.04 -20.25
C ASN A 183 -2.03 8.68 -19.42
N HIS A 184 -1.49 9.80 -19.91
CA HIS A 184 -0.65 10.68 -19.11
C HIS A 184 -1.55 11.63 -18.31
N MET A 185 -1.51 11.51 -16.99
CA MET A 185 -2.39 12.28 -16.10
C MET A 185 -1.60 13.32 -15.33
N ASP A 186 -2.09 14.55 -15.35
CA ASP A 186 -1.63 15.60 -14.44
C ASP A 186 -2.12 15.36 -13.00
N GLY A 187 -1.68 16.20 -12.07
CA GLY A 187 -2.05 16.05 -10.66
C GLY A 187 -3.54 16.16 -10.40
N ILE A 188 -4.29 16.96 -11.17
CA ILE A 188 -5.75 17.10 -11.00
C ILE A 188 -6.43 15.81 -11.44
N THR A 189 -6.15 15.35 -12.64
CA THR A 189 -6.78 14.16 -13.23
C THR A 189 -6.48 12.90 -12.42
N ALA A 190 -5.22 12.69 -12.03
CA ALA A 190 -4.81 11.54 -11.25
C ALA A 190 -5.39 11.55 -9.82
N THR A 191 -5.46 12.73 -9.17
CA THR A 191 -6.12 12.87 -7.85
C THR A 191 -7.61 12.59 -7.95
N THR A 192 -8.28 13.08 -8.98
CA THR A 192 -9.70 12.82 -9.23
C THR A 192 -9.96 11.34 -9.48
N TYR A 193 -9.11 10.68 -10.29
CA TYR A 193 -9.15 9.22 -10.50
C TYR A 193 -9.02 8.43 -9.19
N ALA A 194 -8.10 8.82 -8.31
CA ALA A 194 -7.91 8.15 -7.01
C ALA A 194 -9.10 8.31 -6.05
N ARG A 195 -9.90 9.37 -6.23
CA ARG A 195 -11.08 9.68 -5.39
C ARG A 195 -12.36 9.09 -5.92
N MET A 196 -12.44 8.76 -7.20
CA MET A 196 -13.65 8.32 -7.86
C MET A 196 -14.30 7.12 -7.14
N ARG A 197 -15.59 7.23 -6.84
CA ARG A 197 -16.43 6.17 -6.28
C ARG A 197 -17.59 5.78 -7.20
N HIS A 198 -17.97 6.69 -8.09
CA HIS A 198 -19.09 6.55 -9.00
C HIS A 198 -18.57 6.58 -10.44
N GLY A 199 -19.42 6.23 -11.38
CA GLY A 199 -19.07 6.22 -12.80
C GLY A 199 -18.85 4.82 -13.37
N THR A 200 -18.56 4.78 -14.66
CA THR A 200 -18.31 3.52 -15.39
C THR A 200 -17.02 2.86 -14.91
N GLY A 201 -16.97 1.53 -14.91
CA GLY A 201 -15.77 0.78 -14.50
C GLY A 201 -15.53 0.75 -12.99
N THR A 202 -16.56 1.03 -12.17
CA THR A 202 -16.49 0.91 -10.70
C THR A 202 -17.72 0.19 -10.16
N ASP A 203 -17.52 -0.60 -9.09
CA ASP A 203 -18.60 -1.22 -8.32
C ASP A 203 -19.08 -0.34 -7.14
N GLY A 204 -18.49 0.85 -6.98
CA GLY A 204 -18.78 1.77 -5.88
C GLY A 204 -18.17 1.38 -4.54
N SER A 205 -17.51 0.22 -4.43
CA SER A 205 -16.94 -0.25 -3.19
C SER A 205 -15.70 0.54 -2.77
N ASP A 206 -15.48 0.62 -1.46
CA ASP A 206 -14.25 1.19 -0.90
C ASP A 206 -13.01 0.38 -1.28
N ILE A 207 -13.17 -0.93 -1.39
CA ILE A 207 -12.07 -1.84 -1.73
C ILE A 207 -11.58 -1.60 -3.16
N MET A 208 -12.50 -1.39 -4.13
CA MET A 208 -12.10 -1.05 -5.49
C MET A 208 -11.42 0.33 -5.56
N ARG A 209 -11.89 1.32 -4.79
CA ARG A 209 -11.20 2.61 -4.65
C ARG A 209 -9.79 2.42 -4.10
N THR A 210 -9.64 1.66 -3.03
CA THR A 210 -8.34 1.34 -2.42
C THR A 210 -7.38 0.69 -3.43
N THR A 211 -7.89 -0.20 -4.28
CA THR A 211 -7.12 -0.85 -5.34
C THR A 211 -6.62 0.15 -6.39
N ARG A 212 -7.46 1.11 -6.80
CA ARG A 212 -7.04 2.20 -7.70
C ARG A 212 -5.98 3.11 -7.07
N GLN A 213 -6.12 3.40 -5.78
CA GLN A 213 -5.12 4.18 -5.05
C GLN A 213 -3.77 3.46 -4.95
N GLN A 214 -3.78 2.15 -4.70
CA GLN A 214 -2.56 1.34 -4.73
C GLN A 214 -1.91 1.35 -6.11
N TYR A 215 -2.71 1.22 -7.17
CA TYR A 215 -2.23 1.27 -8.54
C TYR A 215 -1.56 2.62 -8.83
N LEU A 216 -2.23 3.74 -8.50
CA LEU A 216 -1.66 5.07 -8.65
C LEU A 216 -0.34 5.22 -7.87
N VAL A 217 -0.30 4.81 -6.61
CA VAL A 217 0.92 4.92 -5.77
C VAL A 217 2.06 4.08 -6.36
N LYS A 218 1.77 2.86 -6.84
CA LYS A 218 2.77 2.02 -7.50
C LYS A 218 3.34 2.68 -8.75
N GLU A 219 2.48 3.29 -9.60
CA GLU A 219 2.95 3.97 -10.80
C GLU A 219 3.70 5.27 -10.48
N LEU A 220 3.31 6.02 -9.45
CA LEU A 220 4.09 7.17 -8.98
C LEU A 220 5.49 6.77 -8.52
N ILE A 221 5.62 5.65 -7.81
CA ILE A 221 6.93 5.10 -7.42
C ILE A 221 7.70 4.67 -8.68
N SER A 222 7.05 3.97 -9.61
CA SER A 222 7.64 3.55 -10.89
C SER A 222 8.17 4.75 -11.67
N GLU A 223 7.39 5.79 -11.79
CA GLU A 223 7.74 7.03 -12.47
C GLU A 223 8.94 7.73 -11.80
N ALA A 224 8.92 7.82 -10.49
CA ALA A 224 10.02 8.39 -9.72
C ALA A 224 11.32 7.59 -9.86
N LEU A 225 11.24 6.27 -9.94
CA LEU A 225 12.40 5.40 -10.12
C LEU A 225 12.92 5.45 -11.57
N SER A 226 12.05 5.55 -12.57
CA SER A 226 12.42 5.46 -14.01
C SER A 226 13.04 6.73 -14.57
N LYS A 227 12.62 7.90 -14.12
CA LYS A 227 12.98 9.23 -14.71
C LYS A 227 14.41 9.71 -14.43
N ASN A 228 15.34 8.84 -14.03
CA ASN A 228 16.70 9.28 -13.63
C ASN A 228 16.70 10.41 -12.56
N LEU A 229 15.56 10.64 -11.90
CA LEU A 229 15.46 11.64 -10.84
C LEU A 229 16.48 11.34 -9.74
N MET A 230 16.74 10.05 -9.51
CA MET A 230 17.68 9.55 -8.51
C MET A 230 19.15 9.80 -8.86
N THR A 231 19.47 10.10 -10.12
CA THR A 231 20.85 10.38 -10.57
C THR A 231 21.19 11.88 -10.57
N ASN A 232 20.17 12.75 -10.52
CA ASN A 232 20.35 14.19 -10.47
C ASN A 232 20.05 14.74 -9.08
N ASN A 233 21.08 14.94 -8.26
CA ASN A 233 20.96 15.42 -6.90
C ASN A 233 20.14 16.72 -6.76
N MET A 234 20.20 17.62 -7.74
CA MET A 234 19.45 18.88 -7.71
C MET A 234 17.96 18.66 -7.96
N GLN A 235 17.60 17.77 -8.90
CA GLN A 235 16.20 17.44 -9.17
C GLN A 235 15.60 16.68 -7.98
N LEU A 236 16.35 15.73 -7.43
CA LEU A 236 15.95 14.98 -6.25
C LEU A 236 15.71 15.89 -5.03
N TYR A 237 16.61 16.86 -4.82
CA TYR A 237 16.44 17.83 -3.75
C TYR A 237 15.22 18.75 -3.97
N ARG A 238 14.95 19.16 -5.22
CA ARG A 238 13.74 19.93 -5.56
C ARG A 238 12.48 19.12 -5.30
N LEU A 239 12.45 17.83 -5.68
CA LEU A 239 11.33 16.93 -5.42
C LEU A 239 11.11 16.75 -3.91
N ALA A 240 12.18 16.56 -3.14
CA ALA A 240 12.11 16.46 -1.69
C ALA A 240 11.53 17.74 -1.05
N ASN A 241 11.92 18.92 -1.54
CA ASN A 241 11.34 20.19 -1.08
C ASN A 241 9.86 20.31 -1.48
N SER A 242 9.49 19.97 -2.71
CA SER A 242 8.07 19.95 -3.13
C SER A 242 7.23 19.01 -2.23
N ALA A 243 7.78 17.85 -1.88
CA ALA A 243 7.12 16.93 -0.95
C ALA A 243 6.93 17.57 0.43
N LEU A 244 7.96 18.22 0.97
CA LEU A 244 7.88 18.90 2.27
C LEU A 244 6.91 20.10 2.27
N GLU A 245 6.75 20.78 1.14
CA GLU A 245 5.79 21.88 0.99
C GLU A 245 4.34 21.39 0.83
N SER A 246 4.16 20.20 0.30
CA SER A 246 2.86 19.64 -0.10
C SER A 246 2.30 18.65 0.90
N LEU A 247 3.14 18.03 1.74
CA LEU A 247 2.76 16.97 2.65
C LEU A 247 2.98 17.37 4.10
N THR A 248 2.22 16.76 5.01
CA THR A 248 2.50 16.82 6.44
C THR A 248 3.26 15.57 6.85
N ILE A 249 4.51 15.73 7.25
CA ILE A 249 5.46 14.63 7.46
C ILE A 249 5.95 14.63 8.91
N SER A 250 6.14 13.46 9.50
CA SER A 250 6.72 13.32 10.83
C SER A 250 8.11 13.96 10.91
N GLU A 251 8.47 14.47 12.10
CA GLU A 251 9.70 15.24 12.32
C GLU A 251 10.97 14.48 11.88
N GLY A 252 11.03 13.16 12.08
CA GLY A 252 12.19 12.35 11.68
C GLY A 252 12.48 12.36 10.17
N MET A 253 11.50 12.70 9.33
CA MET A 253 11.63 12.77 7.87
C MET A 253 11.47 14.20 7.32
N SER A 254 11.33 15.21 8.15
CA SER A 254 10.98 16.59 7.74
C SER A 254 12.11 17.40 7.12
N LYS A 255 13.27 16.79 6.87
CA LYS A 255 14.42 17.45 6.26
C LYS A 255 14.61 16.97 4.81
N ALA A 256 14.75 17.90 3.87
CA ALA A 256 14.92 17.58 2.46
C ALA A 256 16.12 16.65 2.16
N ASN A 257 17.22 16.79 2.90
CA ASN A 257 18.38 15.89 2.77
C ASN A 257 18.10 14.47 3.27
N VAL A 258 17.24 14.29 4.28
CA VAL A 258 16.81 12.97 4.76
C VAL A 258 15.92 12.31 3.72
N LEU A 259 14.93 13.02 3.19
CA LEU A 259 14.06 12.51 2.11
C LEU A 259 14.85 12.20 0.85
N ALA A 260 15.76 13.08 0.45
CA ALA A 260 16.64 12.83 -0.70
C ALA A 260 17.55 11.62 -0.46
N GLY A 261 18.12 11.48 0.74
CA GLY A 261 18.93 10.32 1.12
C GLY A 261 18.15 9.02 1.09
N LEU A 262 16.92 9.03 1.61
CA LEU A 262 16.01 7.89 1.53
C LEU A 262 15.71 7.54 0.07
N ALA A 263 15.29 8.51 -0.74
CA ALA A 263 15.04 8.29 -2.16
C ALA A 263 16.26 7.72 -2.89
N MET A 264 17.46 8.25 -2.64
CA MET A 264 18.71 7.70 -3.20
C MET A 264 18.96 6.23 -2.80
N SER A 265 18.56 5.82 -1.61
CA SER A 265 18.71 4.44 -1.17
C SER A 265 17.81 3.46 -1.94
N LEU A 266 16.73 3.98 -2.55
CA LEU A 266 15.74 3.18 -3.31
C LEU A 266 16.10 3.04 -4.80
N LYS A 267 17.14 3.72 -5.28
CA LYS A 267 17.50 3.79 -6.71
C LYS A 267 17.72 2.45 -7.41
N ASN A 268 18.04 1.40 -6.64
CA ASN A 268 18.29 0.07 -7.18
C ASN A 268 17.07 -0.86 -7.07
N ILE A 269 15.95 -0.38 -6.49
CA ILE A 269 14.72 -1.15 -6.43
C ILE A 269 14.08 -1.14 -7.80
N HIS A 270 13.85 -2.33 -8.34
CA HIS A 270 13.10 -2.49 -9.58
C HIS A 270 11.59 -2.41 -9.28
N VAL A 271 10.81 -1.84 -10.21
CA VAL A 271 9.35 -1.67 -10.03
C VAL A 271 8.62 -2.99 -9.79
N ASP A 272 9.12 -4.09 -10.33
CA ASP A 272 8.58 -5.45 -10.09
C ASP A 272 8.77 -5.91 -8.64
N HIS A 273 9.61 -5.24 -7.85
CA HIS A 273 9.81 -5.47 -6.43
C HIS A 273 9.01 -4.50 -5.54
N VAL A 274 8.06 -3.79 -6.13
CA VAL A 274 7.07 -3.00 -5.38
C VAL A 274 5.78 -3.82 -5.30
N TYR A 275 5.57 -4.41 -4.13
CA TYR A 275 4.43 -5.29 -3.86
C TYR A 275 3.30 -4.53 -3.21
N THR A 276 2.12 -4.60 -3.78
CA THR A 276 0.92 -3.93 -3.26
C THR A 276 -0.13 -4.97 -2.88
N ARG A 277 -0.78 -4.79 -1.74
CA ARG A 277 -1.86 -5.67 -1.31
C ARG A 277 -2.85 -4.94 -0.41
N THR A 278 -4.15 -5.17 -0.62
CA THR A 278 -5.15 -4.84 0.40
C THR A 278 -5.15 -5.94 1.45
N ILE A 279 -5.19 -5.55 2.73
CA ILE A 279 -5.27 -6.53 3.80
C ILE A 279 -6.48 -7.45 3.58
N PRO A 280 -6.33 -8.78 3.66
CA PRO A 280 -7.43 -9.70 3.47
C PRO A 280 -8.54 -9.50 4.50
N VAL A 281 -9.76 -9.28 4.02
CA VAL A 281 -10.94 -9.06 4.86
C VAL A 281 -12.09 -9.97 4.45
N VAL A 282 -13.08 -10.09 5.32
CA VAL A 282 -14.38 -10.71 5.05
C VAL A 282 -15.48 -9.77 5.53
N PRO A 283 -16.70 -9.89 5.00
CA PRO A 283 -17.84 -9.13 5.50
C PRO A 283 -18.03 -9.27 7.00
N ALA A 284 -18.28 -8.16 7.69
CA ALA A 284 -18.51 -8.17 9.13
C ALA A 284 -19.87 -8.79 9.45
N PRO A 285 -19.97 -9.76 10.36
CA PRO A 285 -21.25 -10.39 10.71
C PRO A 285 -22.31 -9.40 11.21
N SER A 286 -21.89 -8.29 11.82
CA SER A 286 -22.78 -7.25 12.35
C SER A 286 -23.38 -6.37 11.26
N ASP A 287 -22.69 -6.17 10.14
CA ASP A 287 -23.13 -5.34 8.99
C ASP A 287 -22.38 -5.79 7.73
N PRO A 288 -22.79 -6.92 7.13
CA PRO A 288 -22.07 -7.51 5.98
C PRO A 288 -22.08 -6.66 4.73
N SER A 289 -23.01 -5.72 4.61
CA SER A 289 -23.18 -4.88 3.42
C SER A 289 -22.24 -3.68 3.41
N SER A 290 -21.79 -3.23 4.59
CA SER A 290 -21.08 -1.94 4.70
C SER A 290 -19.77 -2.04 5.49
N ARG A 291 -19.53 -3.16 6.19
CA ARG A 291 -18.38 -3.31 7.09
C ARG A 291 -17.63 -4.60 6.82
N VAL A 292 -16.35 -4.57 7.13
CA VAL A 292 -15.45 -5.72 6.98
C VAL A 292 -14.67 -5.97 8.27
N ILE A 293 -14.23 -7.21 8.45
CA ILE A 293 -13.28 -7.60 9.49
C ILE A 293 -12.08 -8.28 8.85
N TRP A 294 -10.91 -8.19 9.48
CA TRP A 294 -9.71 -8.84 8.98
C TRP A 294 -9.84 -10.35 9.04
N SER A 295 -9.54 -11.01 7.93
CA SER A 295 -9.54 -12.47 7.86
C SER A 295 -8.26 -13.08 8.45
N THR A 296 -8.20 -14.39 8.55
CA THR A 296 -6.98 -15.11 8.98
C THR A 296 -5.78 -14.83 8.07
N GLY A 297 -6.02 -14.57 6.77
CA GLY A 297 -4.97 -14.18 5.82
C GLY A 297 -4.27 -12.86 6.19
N ALA A 298 -4.95 -11.97 6.92
CA ALA A 298 -4.33 -10.72 7.40
C ALA A 298 -3.16 -10.98 8.36
N THR A 299 -3.26 -12.02 9.18
CA THR A 299 -2.19 -12.40 10.12
C THR A 299 -0.90 -12.76 9.39
N GLU A 300 -0.99 -13.47 8.27
CA GLU A 300 0.19 -13.84 7.47
C GLU A 300 0.80 -12.62 6.76
N VAL A 301 -0.03 -11.69 6.27
CA VAL A 301 0.48 -10.43 5.69
C VAL A 301 1.30 -9.66 6.74
N TRP A 302 0.75 -9.45 7.93
CA TRP A 302 1.47 -8.73 8.98
C TRP A 302 2.70 -9.48 9.50
N LYS A 303 2.66 -10.81 9.52
CA LYS A 303 3.81 -11.65 9.87
C LYS A 303 4.96 -11.46 8.87
N LYS A 304 4.69 -11.46 7.56
CA LYS A 304 5.70 -11.17 6.54
C LYS A 304 6.34 -9.79 6.76
N LEU A 305 5.55 -8.74 7.03
CA LEU A 305 6.11 -7.42 7.31
C LEU A 305 6.96 -7.41 8.59
N ARG A 306 6.52 -8.06 9.68
CA ARG A 306 7.33 -8.15 10.91
C ARG A 306 8.66 -8.86 10.69
N ASN A 307 8.67 -9.87 9.84
CA ASN A 307 9.87 -10.63 9.49
C ASN A 307 10.75 -9.93 8.45
N ASN A 308 10.34 -8.77 7.92
CA ASN A 308 10.99 -8.10 6.80
C ASN A 308 11.08 -9.03 5.57
N GLU A 309 9.95 -9.60 5.18
CA GLU A 309 9.77 -10.49 4.03
C GLU A 309 8.92 -9.80 2.94
N PRO A 310 9.20 -10.06 1.65
CA PRO A 310 8.37 -9.54 0.57
C PRO A 310 6.97 -10.17 0.59
N LEU A 311 5.96 -9.44 0.10
CA LEU A 311 4.58 -9.92 0.00
C LEU A 311 4.39 -10.88 -1.20
N THR A 312 5.35 -11.72 -1.48
CA THR A 312 5.27 -12.79 -2.47
C THR A 312 4.80 -14.08 -1.80
N ASP A 313 4.01 -14.89 -2.50
CA ASP A 313 3.72 -16.26 -2.07
C ASP A 313 4.77 -17.20 -2.68
N GLU A 314 5.80 -17.53 -1.90
CA GLU A 314 6.89 -18.44 -2.33
C GLU A 314 6.39 -19.85 -2.72
N GLN A 315 5.17 -20.22 -2.36
CA GLN A 315 4.61 -21.53 -2.66
C GLN A 315 4.16 -21.71 -4.13
N ILE A 316 4.00 -20.63 -4.89
CA ILE A 316 3.51 -20.68 -6.27
C ILE A 316 4.65 -20.62 -7.30
N GLY A 317 5.86 -20.22 -6.92
CA GLY A 317 7.03 -20.08 -7.80
C GLY A 317 8.26 -20.96 -7.43
N GLY A 318 8.17 -21.82 -6.45
CA GLY A 318 9.33 -22.47 -5.87
C GLY A 318 9.71 -23.80 -6.49
N ALA A 319 10.80 -23.81 -7.25
CA ALA A 319 11.72 -24.94 -7.19
C ALA A 319 12.28 -25.00 -5.76
N ALA A 320 12.09 -26.13 -5.11
CA ALA A 320 12.58 -26.40 -3.77
C ALA A 320 14.05 -25.97 -3.61
N LYS A 321 14.32 -24.96 -2.78
CA LYS A 321 15.66 -24.77 -2.24
C LYS A 321 15.89 -25.89 -1.22
N SER A 322 16.73 -26.84 -1.61
CA SER A 322 17.29 -27.88 -0.75
C SER A 322 17.82 -27.24 0.55
N ALA A 323 17.31 -27.71 1.68
CA ALA A 323 17.85 -27.43 2.98
C ALA A 323 19.34 -27.86 3.04
N PRO A 324 20.22 -27.15 3.79
CA PRO A 324 21.57 -27.61 3.99
C PRO A 324 21.55 -28.89 4.84
N GLU A 325 22.08 -29.96 4.25
CA GLU A 325 22.38 -31.21 4.96
C GLU A 325 23.30 -30.91 6.14
N SER A 326 22.80 -31.07 7.35
CA SER A 326 23.65 -31.24 8.52
C SER A 326 24.07 -32.68 8.58
N SER A 327 25.34 -32.91 8.24
CA SER A 327 26.04 -34.16 8.49
C SER A 327 26.09 -34.46 9.99
N GLN A 328 25.42 -35.51 10.40
CA GLN A 328 25.79 -36.25 11.59
C GLN A 328 25.76 -37.76 11.30
N SER A 329 26.97 -38.30 11.21
CA SER A 329 27.25 -39.71 11.29
C SER A 329 26.88 -40.21 12.68
N ASN A 330 26.11 -41.28 12.78
CA ASN A 330 26.39 -42.33 13.78
C ASN A 330 25.76 -43.65 13.36
N THR A 331 26.62 -44.63 13.24
CA THR A 331 26.42 -46.06 13.20
C THR A 331 25.65 -46.51 14.44
N ASP A 332 24.59 -47.33 14.32
CA ASP A 332 24.59 -48.68 14.86
C ASP A 332 23.38 -49.49 14.43
N SER A 333 23.57 -50.80 14.43
CA SER A 333 22.79 -51.90 13.94
C SER A 333 21.46 -52.15 14.67
N GLY A 334 20.45 -52.65 13.93
CA GLY A 334 19.49 -53.51 14.56
C GLY A 334 18.06 -53.55 14.02
N THR A 335 17.80 -54.58 13.20
CA THR A 335 16.54 -55.36 13.13
C THR A 335 15.36 -54.78 12.38
N GLN A 336 15.06 -55.44 11.29
CA GLN A 336 13.88 -55.40 10.41
C GLN A 336 12.55 -55.49 11.17
N ASN A 337 11.63 -54.60 10.80
CA ASN A 337 10.21 -55.00 10.76
C ASN A 337 9.53 -54.23 9.61
N SER A 338 9.21 -54.94 8.55
CA SER A 338 8.55 -54.46 7.34
C SER A 338 7.04 -54.33 7.57
N THR A 339 6.56 -53.10 7.63
CA THR A 339 5.12 -52.76 7.46
C THR A 339 4.93 -52.24 6.03
N PRO A 340 3.91 -52.67 5.26
CA PRO A 340 3.73 -52.26 3.86
C PRO A 340 3.40 -50.79 3.79
N ALA A 341 4.12 -50.02 2.96
CA ALA A 341 3.84 -48.64 2.65
C ALA A 341 2.48 -48.52 1.95
N ALA A 342 1.64 -47.61 2.46
CA ALA A 342 0.43 -47.19 1.78
C ALA A 342 0.81 -46.49 0.44
N PRO A 343 -0.01 -46.60 -0.60
CA PRO A 343 0.29 -45.99 -1.90
C PRO A 343 0.30 -44.46 -1.74
N SER A 344 1.40 -43.86 -2.15
CA SER A 344 1.55 -42.41 -2.25
C SER A 344 0.47 -41.85 -3.17
N ALA A 345 -0.30 -40.89 -2.69
CA ALA A 345 -1.23 -40.13 -3.52
C ALA A 345 -0.45 -39.51 -4.72
N PRO A 346 -1.05 -39.44 -5.92
CA PRO A 346 -0.39 -38.80 -7.06
C PRO A 346 -0.04 -37.36 -6.71
N ALA A 347 1.21 -36.96 -6.96
CA ALA A 347 1.64 -35.58 -6.84
C ALA A 347 0.74 -34.70 -7.72
N ALA A 348 0.20 -33.63 -7.17
CA ALA A 348 -0.55 -32.65 -7.94
C ALA A 348 0.32 -32.13 -9.09
N PRO A 349 -0.25 -31.89 -10.29
CA PRO A 349 0.51 -31.37 -11.42
C PRO A 349 1.20 -30.06 -11.00
N ALA A 350 2.49 -29.93 -11.32
CA ALA A 350 3.22 -28.70 -11.08
C ALA A 350 2.54 -27.53 -11.82
N GLU A 351 2.31 -26.41 -11.14
CA GLU A 351 1.75 -25.21 -11.78
C GLU A 351 2.71 -24.70 -12.88
N PRO A 352 2.15 -24.19 -14.01
CA PRO A 352 2.97 -23.62 -15.08
C PRO A 352 3.82 -22.45 -14.57
N ALA A 353 4.98 -22.23 -15.18
CA ALA A 353 5.79 -21.05 -14.90
C ALA A 353 5.05 -19.76 -15.33
N PRO A 354 5.26 -18.62 -14.64
CA PRO A 354 4.69 -17.33 -15.03
C PRO A 354 5.14 -16.91 -16.44
N ASP A 355 4.22 -16.37 -17.23
CA ASP A 355 4.52 -15.79 -18.54
C ASP A 355 5.51 -14.60 -18.38
N PRO A 356 6.63 -14.59 -19.08
CA PRO A 356 7.66 -13.56 -18.93
C PRO A 356 7.21 -12.15 -19.35
N ASN A 357 6.13 -12.01 -20.11
CA ASN A 357 5.60 -10.73 -20.55
C ASN A 357 4.56 -10.18 -19.57
N THR A 358 3.64 -11.00 -19.13
CA THR A 358 2.53 -10.60 -18.26
C THR A 358 2.81 -10.80 -16.78
N GLY A 359 3.75 -11.67 -16.43
CA GLY A 359 4.04 -12.07 -15.06
C GLY A 359 3.00 -13.01 -14.44
N LEU A 360 1.98 -13.43 -15.21
CA LEU A 360 0.87 -14.26 -14.72
C LEU A 360 1.05 -15.73 -15.06
N ILE A 361 0.52 -16.59 -14.21
CA ILE A 361 0.39 -18.03 -14.47
C ILE A 361 -0.94 -18.26 -15.17
N LYS A 362 -0.90 -18.91 -16.34
CA LYS A 362 -2.11 -19.33 -17.05
C LYS A 362 -2.34 -20.81 -16.79
N ARG A 363 -3.43 -21.15 -16.11
CA ARG A 363 -3.87 -22.54 -15.87
C ARG A 363 -4.46 -23.18 -17.12
N ALA A 364 -4.60 -24.49 -17.12
CA ALA A 364 -5.14 -25.26 -18.24
C ALA A 364 -6.61 -24.90 -18.57
N ASP A 365 -7.37 -24.45 -17.60
CA ASP A 365 -8.74 -23.97 -17.73
C ASP A 365 -8.85 -22.52 -18.28
N GLY A 366 -7.70 -21.88 -18.54
CA GLY A 366 -7.62 -20.51 -19.02
C GLY A 366 -7.57 -19.44 -17.91
N THR A 367 -7.73 -19.84 -16.66
CA THR A 367 -7.66 -18.89 -15.50
C THR A 367 -6.27 -18.27 -15.41
N LEU A 368 -6.24 -16.96 -15.22
CA LEU A 368 -5.01 -16.21 -14.95
C LEU A 368 -4.83 -16.05 -13.45
N ILE A 369 -3.64 -16.38 -12.96
CA ILE A 369 -3.28 -16.27 -11.55
C ILE A 369 -2.12 -15.30 -11.39
N ASP A 370 -2.24 -14.39 -10.46
CA ASP A 370 -1.13 -13.54 -10.02
C ASP A 370 -0.25 -14.32 -9.04
N PRO A 371 1.01 -14.63 -9.38
CA PRO A 371 1.87 -15.46 -8.53
C PRO A 371 2.28 -14.75 -7.21
N VAL A 372 2.09 -13.42 -7.14
CA VAL A 372 2.43 -12.65 -5.94
C VAL A 372 1.34 -12.79 -4.87
N THR A 373 0.07 -12.74 -5.28
CA THR A 373 -1.07 -12.75 -4.35
C THR A 373 -1.81 -14.08 -4.31
N GLY A 374 -1.55 -14.97 -5.27
CA GLY A 374 -2.33 -16.19 -5.48
C GLY A 374 -3.75 -15.94 -6.01
N GLY A 375 -4.10 -14.69 -6.25
CA GLY A 375 -5.43 -14.29 -6.68
C GLY A 375 -5.69 -14.54 -8.17
N THR A 376 -6.97 -14.64 -8.53
CA THR A 376 -7.41 -14.73 -9.93
C THR A 376 -7.42 -13.34 -10.57
N VAL A 377 -6.95 -13.26 -11.81
CA VAL A 377 -6.90 -12.00 -12.58
C VAL A 377 -8.02 -11.97 -13.60
N ASP A 378 -8.83 -10.92 -13.55
CA ASP A 378 -9.83 -10.65 -14.57
C ASP A 378 -9.13 -10.13 -15.84
N PRO A 379 -9.28 -10.81 -16.99
CA PRO A 379 -8.61 -10.38 -18.22
C PRO A 379 -9.18 -9.09 -18.82
N GLN A 380 -10.34 -8.63 -18.40
CA GLN A 380 -10.98 -7.42 -18.93
C GLN A 380 -10.42 -6.15 -18.30
N ASP A 381 -10.25 -6.15 -16.98
CA ASP A 381 -9.87 -4.96 -16.23
C ASP A 381 -8.55 -5.12 -15.44
N GLY A 382 -7.93 -6.31 -15.47
CA GLY A 382 -6.69 -6.63 -14.76
C GLY A 382 -6.85 -6.66 -13.24
N SER A 383 -8.06 -6.61 -12.71
CA SER A 383 -8.28 -6.71 -11.26
C SER A 383 -7.87 -8.09 -10.75
N ILE A 384 -7.19 -8.10 -9.60
CA ILE A 384 -6.83 -9.33 -8.91
C ILE A 384 -7.84 -9.55 -7.81
N ARG A 385 -8.44 -10.75 -7.79
CA ARG A 385 -9.42 -11.15 -6.79
C ARG A 385 -8.89 -12.32 -5.96
N ASP A 386 -9.13 -12.27 -4.67
CA ASP A 386 -8.86 -13.40 -3.78
C ASP A 386 -9.69 -14.62 -4.23
N ALA A 387 -9.01 -15.75 -4.41
CA ALA A 387 -9.62 -16.96 -4.98
C ALA A 387 -10.73 -17.56 -4.09
N ASN A 388 -10.72 -17.27 -2.78
CA ASN A 388 -11.67 -17.82 -1.83
C ASN A 388 -12.85 -16.89 -1.57
N THR A 389 -12.59 -15.57 -1.51
CA THR A 389 -13.59 -14.57 -1.10
C THR A 389 -14.13 -13.76 -2.29
N GLY A 390 -13.45 -13.79 -3.44
CA GLY A 390 -13.77 -12.95 -4.59
C GLY A 390 -13.47 -11.45 -4.41
N GLN A 391 -12.88 -11.07 -3.28
CA GLN A 391 -12.56 -9.70 -2.94
C GLN A 391 -11.44 -9.15 -3.83
N TYR A 392 -11.53 -7.87 -4.21
CA TYR A 392 -10.42 -7.16 -4.86
C TYR A 392 -9.22 -7.06 -3.91
N ILE A 393 -8.04 -7.48 -4.38
CA ILE A 393 -6.79 -7.44 -3.62
C ILE A 393 -5.66 -6.68 -4.31
N GLY A 394 -5.84 -6.34 -5.58
CA GLY A 394 -4.85 -5.60 -6.35
C GLY A 394 -5.22 -5.43 -7.81
N ILE A 395 -4.26 -4.93 -8.60
CA ILE A 395 -4.31 -4.83 -10.07
C ILE A 395 -3.06 -5.48 -10.63
N ALA A 396 -3.24 -6.33 -11.64
CA ALA A 396 -2.16 -6.97 -12.40
C ALA A 396 -1.56 -5.96 -13.39
N ASN A 397 -0.80 -5.01 -12.86
CA ASN A 397 -0.31 -3.86 -13.59
C ASN A 397 0.50 -4.26 -14.84
N ARG A 398 1.45 -5.20 -14.70
CA ARG A 398 2.26 -5.68 -15.82
C ARG A 398 1.42 -6.30 -16.93
N TYR A 399 0.37 -7.03 -16.56
CA TYR A 399 -0.60 -7.57 -17.52
C TYR A 399 -1.32 -6.45 -18.26
N LEU A 400 -1.86 -5.44 -17.56
CA LEU A 400 -2.54 -4.31 -18.20
C LEU A 400 -1.63 -3.56 -19.17
N MET A 401 -0.43 -3.24 -18.72
CA MET A 401 0.52 -2.48 -19.54
C MET A 401 0.89 -3.24 -20.83
N THR A 402 1.09 -4.55 -20.75
CA THR A 402 1.49 -5.34 -21.93
C THR A 402 0.30 -5.69 -22.84
N THR A 403 -0.85 -6.05 -22.28
CA THR A 403 -1.98 -6.59 -23.06
C THR A 403 -3.01 -5.53 -23.45
N VAL A 404 -3.23 -4.55 -22.60
CA VAL A 404 -4.21 -3.48 -22.85
C VAL A 404 -3.53 -2.27 -23.49
N CYS A 405 -2.40 -1.85 -22.97
CA CYS A 405 -1.71 -0.64 -23.41
C CYS A 405 -0.54 -0.87 -24.37
N GLY A 406 -0.22 -2.14 -24.67
CA GLY A 406 0.80 -2.49 -25.68
C GLY A 406 2.23 -2.05 -25.34
N VAL A 407 2.55 -1.84 -24.07
CA VAL A 407 3.88 -1.45 -23.62
C VAL A 407 4.72 -2.71 -23.39
N PRO A 408 5.80 -2.94 -24.15
CA PRO A 408 6.63 -4.12 -23.99
C PRO A 408 7.27 -4.20 -22.60
N ALA A 409 7.30 -5.40 -22.01
CA ALA A 409 7.90 -5.65 -20.69
C ALA A 409 9.39 -5.26 -20.60
N LYS A 410 10.09 -5.19 -21.73
CA LYS A 410 11.52 -4.79 -21.81
C LYS A 410 11.76 -3.29 -21.67
N ASN A 411 10.72 -2.46 -21.69
CA ASN A 411 10.83 -0.99 -21.64
C ASN A 411 10.45 -0.40 -20.26
N ARG A 412 10.50 -1.25 -19.24
CA ARG A 412 10.16 -0.85 -17.86
C ARG A 412 11.35 -0.93 -16.93
#